data_f9b7cdbc8aab40dc98883c8e8bf0fb7b
#
_entry.id   f9b7cdbc8aab40dc98883c8e8bf0fb7b
#
_cell.length_a   1.000
_cell.length_b   1.000
_cell.length_c   1.000
_cell.angle_alpha   90.00
_cell.angle_beta   90.00
_cell.angle_gamma   90.00
#
_symmetry.space_group_name_H-M   'P 1'
#
loop_
_entity.id
_entity.type
_entity.pdbx_description
1 polymer ?
#
loop_
_entity_poly.entity_id
_entity_poly.type
_entity_poly.pdbx_seq_one_letter_code
_entity_poly.pdbx_strand_id
1 'polypeptide(L)'
;QNALLKAYTALEYGVQKTHLQILVDSANDILKEAANYENNAKTLKDAVAKAEKVLTNEDATQEEADAVMTELVKALQELSEKASVKSLKELIDAAKEMIESSNFTSASQKKLEDAVAKAEDVLTDGEHTSAELEKAYNDVIDAIINLERKGNKAALSAMIEKAEEVLADKDAYVASTIDGLDAILANAKAVNENEDATQNTVDNMVKTLTLKVADARLKGDVDGDGSVGTSDSASLLQYAAEKITLDDVSTQSADVNGDGVADTLDAALILQTAAEK
;
A
#
# COMPACT_ATOMS: atom_id res chain seq x y z
N GLN A 1 6.09 -11.41 -13.30
CA GLN A 1 5.05 -10.41 -12.97
C GLN A 1 5.17 -9.90 -11.52
N ASN A 2 5.26 -10.77 -10.51
CA ASN A 2 5.42 -10.34 -9.10
C ASN A 2 6.71 -9.54 -8.81
N ALA A 3 7.81 -9.81 -9.54
CA ALA A 3 9.05 -9.07 -9.39
C ALA A 3 8.97 -7.66 -10.02
N LEU A 4 8.25 -7.53 -11.14
CA LEU A 4 8.02 -6.25 -11.81
C LEU A 4 7.06 -5.37 -11.00
N LEU A 5 6.03 -5.95 -10.41
CA LEU A 5 5.10 -5.24 -9.53
C LEU A 5 5.79 -4.76 -8.24
N LYS A 6 6.65 -5.60 -7.63
CA LYS A 6 7.50 -5.20 -6.50
C LYS A 6 8.48 -4.10 -6.87
N ALA A 7 9.10 -4.17 -8.06
CA ALA A 7 10.00 -3.13 -8.54
C ALA A 7 9.26 -1.83 -8.85
N TYR A 8 8.06 -1.90 -9.42
CA TYR A 8 7.23 -0.73 -9.73
C TYR A 8 6.73 -0.05 -8.44
N THR A 9 6.24 -0.82 -7.47
CA THR A 9 5.86 -0.27 -6.15
C THR A 9 7.06 0.31 -5.41
N ALA A 10 8.25 -0.26 -5.51
CA ALA A 10 9.47 0.27 -4.88
C ALA A 10 9.99 1.55 -5.56
N LEU A 11 9.75 1.75 -6.87
CA LEU A 11 10.21 2.93 -7.61
C LEU A 11 9.31 4.16 -7.41
N GLU A 12 8.02 3.98 -7.15
CA GLU A 12 7.07 5.09 -6.98
C GLU A 12 6.89 5.55 -5.51
N TYR A 13 7.30 4.73 -4.55
CA TYR A 13 7.17 5.02 -3.14
C TYR A 13 8.52 5.38 -2.52
N GLY A 14 8.93 6.61 -2.66
CA GLY A 14 9.97 7.14 -1.79
C GLY A 14 9.57 6.92 -0.33
N VAL A 15 10.39 6.18 0.44
CA VAL A 15 10.13 5.92 1.85
C VAL A 15 9.89 7.23 2.57
N GLN A 16 8.72 7.39 3.19
CA GLN A 16 8.35 8.60 3.93
C GLN A 16 9.12 8.62 5.26
N LYS A 17 10.36 9.10 5.21
CA LYS A 17 11.26 9.15 6.38
C LYS A 17 11.08 10.39 7.26
N THR A 18 10.31 11.39 6.81
CA THR A 18 10.16 12.68 7.51
C THR A 18 9.62 12.50 8.93
N HIS A 19 8.59 11.68 9.12
CA HIS A 19 8.01 11.44 10.44
C HIS A 19 8.95 10.64 11.35
N LEU A 20 9.68 9.68 10.77
CA LEU A 20 10.70 8.93 11.51
C LEU A 20 11.82 9.88 11.96
N GLN A 21 12.26 10.82 11.12
CA GLN A 21 13.26 11.83 11.47
C GLN A 21 12.80 12.69 12.65
N ILE A 22 11.57 13.23 12.59
CA ILE A 22 10.99 14.04 13.68
C ILE A 22 10.99 13.28 15.00
N LEU A 23 10.57 12.00 14.98
CA LEU A 23 10.56 11.15 16.18
C LEU A 23 11.98 10.86 16.69
N VAL A 24 12.95 10.64 15.80
CA VAL A 24 14.36 10.43 16.17
C VAL A 24 14.95 11.69 16.79
N ASP A 25 14.68 12.85 16.22
CA ASP A 25 15.16 14.14 16.75
C ASP A 25 14.58 14.40 18.14
N SER A 26 13.27 14.19 18.31
CA SER A 26 12.59 14.30 19.61
C SER A 26 13.15 13.30 20.63
N ALA A 27 13.38 12.04 20.24
CA ALA A 27 13.96 11.03 21.10
C ALA A 27 15.42 11.35 21.50
N ASN A 28 16.21 11.92 20.59
CA ASN A 28 17.57 12.36 20.87
C ASN A 28 17.61 13.56 21.85
N ASP A 29 16.64 14.47 21.77
CA ASP A 29 16.53 15.57 22.73
C ASP A 29 16.15 15.06 24.12
N ILE A 30 15.22 14.12 24.21
CA ILE A 30 14.90 13.40 25.44
C ILE A 30 16.15 12.72 26.03
N LEU A 31 16.95 12.04 25.19
CA LEU A 31 18.19 11.38 25.65
C LEU A 31 19.27 12.34 26.17
N LYS A 32 19.28 13.62 25.74
CA LYS A 32 20.17 14.66 26.30
C LYS A 32 19.84 14.98 27.77
N GLU A 33 18.59 14.80 28.15
CA GLU A 33 18.10 15.00 29.52
C GLU A 33 18.01 13.71 30.33
N ALA A 34 18.77 12.67 29.92
CA ALA A 34 18.69 11.30 30.46
C ALA A 34 18.88 11.18 31.98
N ALA A 35 19.35 12.23 32.68
CA ALA A 35 19.41 12.28 34.15
C ALA A 35 18.04 12.36 34.83
N ASN A 36 16.97 12.64 34.05
CA ASN A 36 15.59 12.76 34.55
C ASN A 36 14.80 11.43 34.45
N TYR A 37 15.39 10.39 33.84
CA TYR A 37 14.72 9.12 33.57
C TYR A 37 15.18 8.02 34.51
N GLU A 38 14.28 7.42 35.27
CA GLU A 38 14.62 6.42 36.28
C GLU A 38 15.04 5.06 35.69
N ASN A 39 14.55 4.65 34.53
CA ASN A 39 14.93 3.37 33.89
C ASN A 39 14.66 3.41 32.38
N ASN A 40 15.44 2.63 31.60
CA ASN A 40 15.26 2.32 30.18
C ASN A 40 15.79 3.31 29.12
N ALA A 41 16.58 4.32 29.47
CA ALA A 41 17.32 5.10 28.49
C ALA A 41 18.12 4.21 27.50
N LYS A 42 18.45 2.97 27.88
CA LYS A 42 19.11 1.99 27.02
C LYS A 42 18.17 1.50 25.91
N THR A 43 16.92 1.14 26.23
CA THR A 43 15.91 0.69 25.23
C THR A 43 15.66 1.80 24.20
N LEU A 44 15.50 3.04 24.66
CA LEU A 44 15.33 4.18 23.76
C LEU A 44 16.57 4.42 22.90
N LYS A 45 17.79 4.36 23.45
CA LYS A 45 19.03 4.48 22.68
C LYS A 45 19.13 3.41 21.60
N ASP A 46 18.80 2.17 21.94
CA ASP A 46 18.84 1.06 20.99
C ASP A 46 17.79 1.24 19.88
N ALA A 47 16.59 1.74 20.21
CA ALA A 47 15.53 2.04 19.22
C ALA A 47 15.92 3.22 18.31
N VAL A 48 16.49 4.31 18.87
CA VAL A 48 17.01 5.43 18.09
C VAL A 48 18.11 4.96 17.13
N ALA A 49 19.07 4.17 17.58
CA ALA A 49 20.14 3.66 16.73
C ALA A 49 19.63 2.78 15.57
N LYS A 50 18.55 2.03 15.77
CA LYS A 50 17.87 1.28 14.69
C LYS A 50 17.18 2.23 13.71
N ALA A 51 16.46 3.22 14.21
CA ALA A 51 15.76 4.19 13.40
C ALA A 51 16.73 5.04 12.54
N GLU A 52 17.85 5.48 13.09
CA GLU A 52 18.92 6.18 12.37
C GLU A 52 19.52 5.35 11.24
N LYS A 53 19.68 4.02 11.43
CA LYS A 53 20.12 3.13 10.35
C LYS A 53 19.13 3.08 9.19
N VAL A 54 17.83 3.04 9.47
CA VAL A 54 16.79 3.06 8.44
C VAL A 54 16.73 4.43 7.75
N LEU A 55 16.91 5.52 8.50
CA LEU A 55 16.96 6.88 7.91
C LEU A 55 18.11 7.04 6.92
N THR A 56 19.27 6.46 7.22
CA THR A 56 20.48 6.56 6.38
C THR A 56 20.57 5.51 5.28
N ASN A 57 19.74 4.46 5.31
CA ASN A 57 19.69 3.44 4.29
C ASN A 57 18.83 3.91 3.09
N GLU A 58 19.44 4.14 1.93
CA GLU A 58 18.72 4.53 0.70
C GLU A 58 17.79 3.44 0.18
N ASP A 59 18.09 2.18 0.47
CA ASP A 59 17.29 1.01 0.06
C ASP A 59 16.23 0.60 1.10
N ALA A 60 16.02 1.39 2.17
CA ALA A 60 15.05 1.06 3.20
C ALA A 60 13.62 1.05 2.62
N THR A 61 12.85 0.04 3.03
CA THR A 61 11.44 -0.08 2.67
C THR A 61 10.55 0.75 3.60
N GLN A 62 9.32 1.05 3.17
CA GLN A 62 8.33 1.68 4.04
C GLN A 62 7.99 0.81 5.26
N GLU A 63 7.93 -0.52 5.08
CA GLU A 63 7.68 -1.48 6.16
C GLU A 63 8.78 -1.41 7.23
N GLU A 64 10.05 -1.30 6.83
CA GLU A 64 11.16 -1.12 7.77
C GLU A 64 11.06 0.22 8.50
N ALA A 65 10.71 1.30 7.82
CA ALA A 65 10.52 2.61 8.44
C ALA A 65 9.37 2.60 9.46
N ASP A 66 8.24 1.98 9.13
CA ASP A 66 7.07 1.87 10.01
C ASP A 66 7.35 0.94 11.21
N ALA A 67 8.10 -0.14 11.02
CA ALA A 67 8.51 -1.04 12.09
C ALA A 67 9.41 -0.34 13.12
N VAL A 68 10.46 0.37 12.68
CA VAL A 68 11.35 1.09 13.62
C VAL A 68 10.65 2.28 14.24
N MET A 69 9.70 2.93 13.56
CA MET A 69 8.87 3.96 14.14
C MET A 69 8.03 3.41 15.29
N THR A 70 7.41 2.25 15.09
CA THR A 70 6.64 1.55 16.14
C THR A 70 7.51 1.16 17.33
N GLU A 71 8.73 0.61 17.08
CA GLU A 71 9.69 0.28 18.14
C GLU A 71 10.14 1.53 18.92
N LEU A 72 10.42 2.63 18.22
CA LEU A 72 10.86 3.88 18.83
C LEU A 72 9.77 4.48 19.73
N VAL A 73 8.54 4.49 19.25
CA VAL A 73 7.40 4.97 20.02
C VAL A 73 7.16 4.08 21.24
N LYS A 74 7.23 2.74 21.08
CA LYS A 74 7.13 1.82 22.21
C LYS A 74 8.23 2.04 23.26
N ALA A 75 9.48 2.29 22.81
CA ALA A 75 10.57 2.60 23.71
C ALA A 75 10.37 3.93 24.46
N LEU A 76 9.74 4.91 23.83
CA LEU A 76 9.34 6.16 24.47
C LEU A 76 8.27 5.93 25.54
N GLN A 77 7.31 5.03 25.31
CA GLN A 77 6.28 4.66 26.29
C GLN A 77 6.85 3.89 27.49
N GLU A 78 7.85 3.03 27.26
CA GLU A 78 8.47 2.23 28.31
C GLU A 78 9.42 3.03 29.21
N LEU A 79 9.70 4.29 28.84
CA LEU A 79 10.43 5.20 29.70
C LEU A 79 9.59 5.53 30.93
N SER A 80 10.05 5.06 32.10
CA SER A 80 9.50 5.47 33.41
C SER A 80 9.99 6.89 33.69
N GLU A 81 9.16 7.87 33.29
CA GLU A 81 9.49 9.27 33.26
C GLU A 81 8.76 10.03 34.38
N LYS A 82 9.46 10.98 35.01
CA LYS A 82 8.78 12.17 35.53
C LYS A 82 8.49 13.07 34.33
N ALA A 83 7.30 13.00 33.75
CA ALA A 83 6.91 13.86 32.66
C ALA A 83 7.17 15.32 33.04
N SER A 84 8.17 15.95 32.41
CA SER A 84 8.44 17.37 32.62
C SER A 84 7.54 18.18 31.69
N VAL A 85 7.16 19.34 32.10
CA VAL A 85 6.42 20.33 31.27
C VAL A 85 7.12 20.55 29.94
N LYS A 86 8.46 20.49 29.92
CA LYS A 86 9.27 20.69 28.74
C LYS A 86 9.09 19.51 27.76
N SER A 87 9.21 18.26 28.23
CA SER A 87 9.05 17.07 27.39
C SER A 87 7.66 16.98 26.77
N LEU A 88 6.62 17.36 27.53
CA LEU A 88 5.26 17.40 27.00
C LEU A 88 5.08 18.47 25.93
N LYS A 89 5.69 19.67 26.10
CA LYS A 89 5.67 20.72 25.07
C LYS A 89 6.34 20.27 23.78
N GLU A 90 7.53 19.66 23.87
CA GLU A 90 8.27 19.15 22.71
C GLU A 90 7.48 18.08 21.97
N LEU A 91 6.80 17.19 22.71
CA LEU A 91 5.93 16.18 22.11
C LEU A 91 4.69 16.79 21.42
N ILE A 92 4.07 17.80 22.03
CA ILE A 92 2.95 18.55 21.45
C ILE A 92 3.39 19.21 20.12
N ASP A 93 4.55 19.86 20.12
CA ASP A 93 5.07 20.54 18.92
C ASP A 93 5.31 19.51 17.78
N ALA A 94 5.94 18.37 18.08
CA ALA A 94 6.12 17.30 17.12
C ALA A 94 4.78 16.71 16.62
N ALA A 95 3.80 16.54 17.51
CA ALA A 95 2.46 16.06 17.14
C ALA A 95 1.73 17.06 16.21
N LYS A 96 1.87 18.36 16.44
CA LYS A 96 1.30 19.40 15.57
C LYS A 96 1.89 19.37 14.17
N GLU A 97 3.21 19.17 14.04
CA GLU A 97 3.84 19.01 12.73
C GLU A 97 3.29 17.78 11.97
N MET A 98 3.02 16.67 12.69
CA MET A 98 2.36 15.50 12.09
C MET A 98 0.93 15.82 11.62
N ILE A 99 0.15 16.57 12.41
CA ILE A 99 -1.20 17.02 12.05
C ILE A 99 -1.16 17.88 10.77
N GLU A 100 -0.23 18.83 10.69
CA GLU A 100 -0.08 19.72 9.53
C GLU A 100 0.32 18.98 8.24
N SER A 101 0.98 17.82 8.36
CA SER A 101 1.44 17.05 7.20
C SER A 101 0.31 16.50 6.31
N SER A 102 -0.92 16.44 6.81
CA SER A 102 -2.14 15.94 6.11
C SER A 102 -2.02 14.52 5.52
N ASN A 103 -1.01 13.75 5.94
CA ASN A 103 -0.71 12.42 5.41
C ASN A 103 -1.48 11.28 6.08
N PHE A 104 -2.28 11.60 7.09
CA PHE A 104 -3.00 10.63 7.90
C PHE A 104 -4.50 10.69 7.64
N THR A 105 -5.20 9.59 7.93
CA THR A 105 -6.67 9.54 7.81
C THR A 105 -7.30 10.55 8.76
N SER A 106 -8.40 11.17 8.33
CA SER A 106 -9.11 12.18 9.11
C SER A 106 -9.50 11.68 10.52
N ALA A 107 -9.85 10.40 10.62
CA ALA A 107 -10.25 9.80 11.90
C ALA A 107 -9.08 9.65 12.86
N SER A 108 -7.89 9.23 12.40
CA SER A 108 -6.70 9.09 13.25
C SER A 108 -6.09 10.45 13.59
N GLN A 109 -6.07 11.38 12.63
CA GLN A 109 -5.63 12.75 12.82
C GLN A 109 -6.47 13.47 13.89
N LYS A 110 -7.80 13.32 13.83
CA LYS A 110 -8.72 13.89 14.83
C LYS A 110 -8.42 13.39 16.23
N LYS A 111 -8.10 12.12 16.42
CA LYS A 111 -7.70 11.58 17.72
C LYS A 111 -6.42 12.22 18.24
N LEU A 112 -5.44 12.47 17.36
CA LEU A 112 -4.22 13.15 17.73
C LEU A 112 -4.48 14.62 18.09
N GLU A 113 -5.32 15.32 17.32
CA GLU A 113 -5.75 16.69 17.64
C GLU A 113 -6.42 16.78 19.02
N ASP A 114 -7.32 15.84 19.32
CA ASP A 114 -8.03 15.78 20.60
C ASP A 114 -7.07 15.46 21.78
N ALA A 115 -6.05 14.62 21.54
CA ALA A 115 -5.03 14.31 22.55
C ALA A 115 -4.11 15.53 22.80
N VAL A 116 -3.68 16.20 21.73
CA VAL A 116 -2.87 17.43 21.81
C VAL A 116 -3.62 18.53 22.54
N ALA A 117 -4.90 18.77 22.21
CA ALA A 117 -5.70 19.79 22.88
C ALA A 117 -5.80 19.55 24.40
N LYS A 118 -6.04 18.29 24.82
CA LYS A 118 -6.06 17.93 26.24
C LYS A 118 -4.70 18.12 26.93
N ALA A 119 -3.61 17.82 26.21
CA ALA A 119 -2.27 18.00 26.73
C ALA A 119 -1.93 19.49 26.90
N GLU A 120 -2.40 20.35 25.99
CA GLU A 120 -2.28 21.81 26.11
C GLU A 120 -3.10 22.37 27.27
N ASP A 121 -4.32 21.84 27.51
CA ASP A 121 -5.14 22.21 28.66
C ASP A 121 -4.40 21.91 29.97
N VAL A 122 -3.76 20.73 30.10
CA VAL A 122 -2.95 20.38 31.27
C VAL A 122 -1.80 21.38 31.47
N LEU A 123 -1.14 21.81 30.40
CA LEU A 123 -0.04 22.79 30.47
C LEU A 123 -0.52 24.20 30.85
N THR A 124 -1.76 24.54 30.54
CA THR A 124 -2.31 25.89 30.72
C THR A 124 -2.85 26.08 32.14
N ASP A 125 -3.31 25.02 32.78
CA ASP A 125 -3.98 25.06 34.11
C ASP A 125 -3.02 25.43 35.27
N GLY A 126 -1.71 25.37 35.06
CA GLY A 126 -0.67 25.88 35.96
C GLY A 126 -0.52 25.14 37.30
N GLU A 127 -1.49 24.29 37.69
CA GLU A 127 -1.51 23.49 38.94
C GLU A 127 -1.50 21.97 38.65
N HIS A 128 -0.87 21.55 37.56
CA HIS A 128 -0.82 20.15 37.14
C HIS A 128 0.05 19.30 38.05
N THR A 129 -0.38 18.07 38.29
CA THR A 129 0.39 17.02 38.98
C THR A 129 1.30 16.28 37.99
N SER A 130 2.37 15.64 38.51
CA SER A 130 3.23 14.78 37.68
C SER A 130 2.43 13.65 36.99
N ALA A 131 1.39 13.13 37.64
CA ALA A 131 0.52 12.09 37.11
C ALA A 131 -0.34 12.61 35.91
N GLU A 132 -0.81 13.84 35.97
CA GLU A 132 -1.55 14.46 34.86
C GLU A 132 -0.66 14.75 33.65
N LEU A 133 0.58 15.20 33.89
CA LEU A 133 1.58 15.38 32.83
C LEU A 133 1.94 14.05 32.16
N GLU A 134 2.20 13.00 32.97
CA GLU A 134 2.52 11.66 32.47
C GLU A 134 1.34 11.09 31.66
N LYS A 135 0.11 11.24 32.16
CA LYS A 135 -1.07 10.81 31.44
C LYS A 135 -1.23 11.54 30.12
N ALA A 136 -1.09 12.86 30.10
CA ALA A 136 -1.19 13.67 28.89
C ALA A 136 -0.12 13.28 27.87
N TYR A 137 1.11 13.03 28.32
CA TYR A 137 2.22 12.55 27.50
C TYR A 137 1.86 11.21 26.86
N ASN A 138 1.40 10.24 27.65
CA ASN A 138 1.04 8.91 27.15
C ASN A 138 -0.18 8.96 26.21
N ASP A 139 -1.18 9.79 26.49
CA ASP A 139 -2.35 9.94 25.60
C ASP A 139 -1.94 10.48 24.23
N VAL A 140 -0.99 11.43 24.13
CA VAL A 140 -0.45 11.93 22.86
C VAL A 140 0.37 10.85 22.15
N ILE A 141 1.23 10.13 22.87
CA ILE A 141 2.00 9.01 22.34
C ILE A 141 1.07 7.94 21.75
N ASP A 142 0.05 7.54 22.51
CA ASP A 142 -0.93 6.55 22.05
C ASP A 142 -1.65 7.01 20.78
N ALA A 143 -1.99 8.29 20.68
CA ALA A 143 -2.60 8.85 19.48
C ALA A 143 -1.63 8.83 18.29
N ILE A 144 -0.34 9.13 18.50
CA ILE A 144 0.71 9.05 17.45
C ILE A 144 0.88 7.62 16.95
N ILE A 145 0.94 6.62 17.84
CA ILE A 145 1.07 5.20 17.45
C ILE A 145 -0.11 4.75 16.58
N ASN A 146 -1.30 5.25 16.89
CA ASN A 146 -2.52 4.86 16.20
C ASN A 146 -2.82 5.75 14.98
N LEU A 147 -1.84 6.55 14.51
CA LEU A 147 -1.97 7.28 13.25
C LEU A 147 -1.97 6.30 12.06
N GLU A 148 -3.02 6.39 11.26
CA GLU A 148 -3.17 5.63 10.02
C GLU A 148 -2.87 6.51 8.82
N ARG A 149 -1.87 6.12 8.02
CA ARG A 149 -1.51 6.87 6.82
C ARG A 149 -2.54 6.73 5.71
N LYS A 150 -2.77 7.82 4.98
CA LYS A 150 -3.46 7.79 3.69
C LYS A 150 -2.62 7.01 2.69
N GLY A 151 -3.29 6.21 1.87
CA GLY A 151 -2.64 5.41 0.84
C GLY A 151 -2.20 6.25 -0.36
N ASN A 152 -1.02 5.94 -0.90
CA ASN A 152 -0.65 6.42 -2.22
C ASN A 152 -1.41 5.64 -3.28
N LYS A 153 -2.13 6.35 -4.13
CA LYS A 153 -3.09 5.78 -5.10
C LYS A 153 -2.55 5.66 -6.51
N ALA A 154 -1.29 6.04 -6.77
CA ALA A 154 -0.74 6.06 -8.12
C ALA A 154 -0.82 4.68 -8.82
N ALA A 155 -0.42 3.61 -8.10
CA ALA A 155 -0.52 2.25 -8.63
C ALA A 155 -1.98 1.82 -8.86
N LEU A 156 -2.89 2.23 -7.97
CA LEU A 156 -4.32 1.94 -8.12
C LEU A 156 -4.90 2.65 -9.34
N SER A 157 -4.57 3.93 -9.55
CA SER A 157 -5.00 4.69 -10.71
C SER A 157 -4.53 4.05 -12.02
N ALA A 158 -3.26 3.64 -12.09
CA ALA A 158 -2.71 2.95 -13.26
C ALA A 158 -3.40 1.60 -13.54
N MET A 159 -3.79 0.87 -12.48
CA MET A 159 -4.53 -0.39 -12.65
C MET A 159 -6.00 -0.17 -13.04
N ILE A 160 -6.62 0.92 -12.57
CA ILE A 160 -7.95 1.33 -13.00
C ILE A 160 -7.96 1.61 -14.51
N GLU A 161 -6.99 2.37 -15.02
CA GLU A 161 -6.85 2.65 -16.46
C GLU A 161 -6.75 1.35 -17.28
N LYS A 162 -5.92 0.41 -16.84
CA LYS A 162 -5.79 -0.91 -17.51
C LYS A 162 -7.08 -1.72 -17.49
N ALA A 163 -7.82 -1.71 -16.37
CA ALA A 163 -9.09 -2.40 -16.28
C ALA A 163 -10.16 -1.74 -17.17
N GLU A 164 -10.12 -0.41 -17.30
CA GLU A 164 -10.98 0.34 -18.22
C GLU A 164 -10.67 -0.01 -19.68
N GLU A 165 -9.38 -0.13 -20.06
CA GLU A 165 -8.96 -0.57 -21.39
C GLU A 165 -9.52 -1.95 -21.74
N VAL A 166 -9.42 -2.92 -20.81
CA VAL A 166 -9.99 -4.27 -21.00
C VAL A 166 -11.49 -4.21 -21.19
N LEU A 167 -12.20 -3.43 -20.38
CA LEU A 167 -13.66 -3.32 -20.45
C LEU A 167 -14.15 -2.49 -21.66
N ALA A 168 -13.34 -1.56 -22.16
CA ALA A 168 -13.64 -0.79 -23.36
C ALA A 168 -13.65 -1.69 -24.61
N ASP A 169 -12.81 -2.71 -24.63
CA ASP A 169 -12.73 -3.69 -25.73
C ASP A 169 -13.11 -5.11 -25.26
N LYS A 170 -14.14 -5.20 -24.42
CA LYS A 170 -14.56 -6.46 -23.81
C LYS A 170 -14.88 -7.58 -24.81
N ASP A 171 -15.27 -7.22 -26.02
CA ASP A 171 -15.61 -8.18 -27.08
C ASP A 171 -14.35 -8.88 -27.65
N ALA A 172 -13.17 -8.30 -27.45
CA ALA A 172 -11.89 -8.92 -27.79
C ALA A 172 -11.46 -9.98 -26.76
N TYR A 173 -12.11 -10.07 -25.61
CA TYR A 173 -11.74 -10.98 -24.53
C TYR A 173 -12.69 -12.16 -24.41
N VAL A 174 -12.21 -13.25 -23.85
CA VAL A 174 -13.02 -14.39 -23.42
C VAL A 174 -13.92 -13.96 -22.25
N ALA A 175 -15.23 -13.99 -22.43
CA ALA A 175 -16.19 -13.41 -21.49
C ALA A 175 -16.08 -13.95 -20.07
N SER A 176 -15.79 -15.27 -19.90
CA SER A 176 -15.62 -15.90 -18.59
C SER A 176 -14.42 -15.36 -17.81
N THR A 177 -13.38 -14.88 -18.49
CA THR A 177 -12.15 -14.38 -17.85
C THR A 177 -12.30 -12.94 -17.34
N ILE A 178 -13.18 -12.15 -17.94
CA ILE A 178 -13.45 -10.77 -17.54
C ILE A 178 -14.74 -10.63 -16.70
N ASP A 179 -15.43 -11.73 -16.42
CA ASP A 179 -16.65 -11.72 -15.60
C ASP A 179 -16.36 -11.13 -14.20
N GLY A 180 -17.20 -10.17 -13.78
CA GLY A 180 -17.04 -9.45 -12.50
C GLY A 180 -15.94 -8.38 -12.47
N LEU A 181 -15.20 -8.15 -13.57
CA LEU A 181 -14.19 -7.08 -13.63
C LEU A 181 -14.81 -5.69 -13.45
N ASP A 182 -16.00 -5.47 -13.98
CA ASP A 182 -16.76 -4.22 -13.82
C ASP A 182 -17.07 -3.89 -12.35
N ALA A 183 -17.48 -4.89 -11.57
CA ALA A 183 -17.74 -4.73 -10.14
C ALA A 183 -16.45 -4.45 -9.34
N ILE A 184 -15.35 -5.14 -9.67
CA ILE A 184 -14.04 -4.90 -9.05
C ILE A 184 -13.54 -3.51 -9.41
N LEU A 185 -13.68 -3.08 -10.67
CA LEU A 185 -13.31 -1.73 -11.13
C LEU A 185 -14.11 -0.65 -10.41
N ALA A 186 -15.42 -0.85 -10.21
CA ALA A 186 -16.24 0.10 -9.46
C ALA A 186 -15.76 0.25 -8.02
N ASN A 187 -15.40 -0.85 -7.35
CA ASN A 187 -14.82 -0.84 -6.01
C ASN A 187 -13.45 -0.14 -6.00
N ALA A 188 -12.61 -0.39 -7.02
CA ALA A 188 -11.30 0.23 -7.16
C ALA A 188 -11.41 1.76 -7.29
N LYS A 189 -12.36 2.24 -8.10
CA LYS A 189 -12.66 3.68 -8.23
C LYS A 189 -13.12 4.27 -6.90
N ALA A 190 -14.00 3.60 -6.18
CA ALA A 190 -14.46 4.06 -4.87
C ALA A 190 -13.30 4.18 -3.85
N VAL A 191 -12.37 3.21 -3.82
CA VAL A 191 -11.16 3.29 -3.01
C VAL A 191 -10.25 4.43 -3.48
N ASN A 192 -10.11 4.63 -4.78
CA ASN A 192 -9.28 5.70 -5.37
C ASN A 192 -9.84 7.10 -5.06
N GLU A 193 -11.14 7.26 -5.01
CA GLU A 193 -11.83 8.51 -4.67
C GLU A 193 -11.83 8.79 -3.16
N ASN A 194 -11.78 7.75 -2.32
CA ASN A 194 -11.77 7.91 -0.87
C ASN A 194 -10.44 8.52 -0.37
N GLU A 195 -10.44 9.79 -0.01
CA GLU A 195 -9.25 10.51 0.47
C GLU A 195 -8.64 9.89 1.75
N ASP A 196 -9.44 9.18 2.53
CA ASP A 196 -9.04 8.51 3.76
C ASP A 196 -8.72 7.01 3.58
N ALA A 197 -8.62 6.53 2.34
CA ALA A 197 -8.21 5.15 2.11
C ALA A 197 -6.79 4.92 2.67
N THR A 198 -6.64 3.90 3.53
CA THR A 198 -5.34 3.52 4.09
C THR A 198 -4.47 2.84 3.03
N GLN A 199 -3.14 2.82 3.23
CA GLN A 199 -2.22 2.13 2.32
C GLN A 199 -2.60 0.65 2.15
N ASN A 200 -2.94 -0.02 3.24
CA ASN A 200 -3.36 -1.42 3.19
C ASN A 200 -4.62 -1.62 2.34
N THR A 201 -5.60 -0.71 2.42
CA THR A 201 -6.81 -0.76 1.58
C THR A 201 -6.47 -0.58 0.11
N VAL A 202 -5.59 0.38 -0.20
CA VAL A 202 -5.12 0.64 -1.57
C VAL A 202 -4.36 -0.56 -2.13
N ASP A 203 -3.40 -1.10 -1.38
CA ASP A 203 -2.56 -2.24 -1.81
C ASP A 203 -3.40 -3.50 -2.05
N ASN A 204 -4.37 -3.79 -1.18
CA ASN A 204 -5.28 -4.90 -1.36
C ASN A 204 -6.13 -4.73 -2.62
N MET A 205 -6.57 -3.50 -2.92
CA MET A 205 -7.35 -3.23 -4.13
C MET A 205 -6.47 -3.34 -5.39
N VAL A 206 -5.25 -2.79 -5.36
CA VAL A 206 -4.26 -2.97 -6.46
C VAL A 206 -4.05 -4.46 -6.74
N LYS A 207 -3.81 -5.26 -5.69
CA LYS A 207 -3.62 -6.69 -5.83
C LYS A 207 -4.84 -7.39 -6.45
N THR A 208 -6.04 -7.07 -5.96
CA THR A 208 -7.30 -7.67 -6.45
C THR A 208 -7.51 -7.33 -7.93
N LEU A 209 -7.38 -6.05 -8.29
CA LEU A 209 -7.57 -5.59 -9.67
C LEU A 209 -6.49 -6.14 -10.60
N THR A 210 -5.22 -6.19 -10.15
CA THR A 210 -4.11 -6.77 -10.92
C THR A 210 -4.34 -8.24 -11.25
N LEU A 211 -4.78 -9.03 -10.27
CA LEU A 211 -5.06 -10.44 -10.49
C LEU A 211 -6.20 -10.60 -11.50
N LYS A 212 -7.27 -9.82 -11.36
CA LYS A 212 -8.42 -9.92 -12.26
C LYS A 212 -8.10 -9.46 -13.70
N VAL A 213 -7.31 -8.39 -13.86
CA VAL A 213 -6.82 -7.95 -15.18
C VAL A 213 -5.85 -8.97 -15.78
N ALA A 214 -5.03 -9.62 -14.96
CA ALA A 214 -4.11 -10.67 -15.43
C ALA A 214 -4.82 -11.95 -15.88
N ASP A 215 -6.03 -12.22 -15.38
CA ASP A 215 -6.87 -13.33 -15.80
C ASP A 215 -7.52 -13.09 -17.17
N ALA A 216 -7.63 -11.82 -17.62
CA ALA A 216 -8.26 -11.46 -18.88
C ALA A 216 -7.50 -12.07 -20.05
N ARG A 217 -8.18 -12.96 -20.81
CA ARG A 217 -7.63 -13.68 -21.93
C ARG A 217 -8.19 -13.13 -23.24
N LEU A 218 -7.34 -12.74 -24.16
CA LEU A 218 -7.76 -12.34 -25.50
C LEU A 218 -8.37 -13.54 -26.26
N LYS A 219 -9.38 -13.31 -27.06
CA LYS A 219 -9.81 -14.27 -28.04
C LYS A 219 -8.70 -14.47 -29.06
N GLY A 220 -8.36 -15.72 -29.34
CA GLY A 220 -7.24 -16.09 -30.18
C GLY A 220 -5.90 -16.26 -29.47
N ASP A 221 -5.76 -15.86 -28.21
CA ASP A 221 -4.58 -16.15 -27.37
C ASP A 221 -4.72 -17.55 -26.76
N VAL A 222 -4.36 -18.58 -27.52
CA VAL A 222 -4.57 -19.98 -27.18
C VAL A 222 -3.52 -20.47 -26.18
N ASP A 223 -2.26 -20.04 -26.33
CA ASP A 223 -1.14 -20.48 -25.50
C ASP A 223 -0.98 -19.64 -24.19
N GLY A 224 -1.66 -18.51 -24.10
CA GLY A 224 -1.70 -17.70 -22.88
C GLY A 224 -0.53 -16.78 -22.67
N ASP A 225 0.16 -16.44 -23.73
CA ASP A 225 1.30 -15.50 -23.63
C ASP A 225 0.88 -14.03 -23.57
N GLY A 226 -0.41 -13.72 -23.77
CA GLY A 226 -1.02 -12.39 -23.71
C GLY A 226 -1.01 -11.69 -25.07
N SER A 227 -0.68 -12.38 -26.15
CA SER A 227 -0.75 -11.88 -27.52
C SER A 227 -1.48 -12.86 -28.42
N VAL A 228 -1.95 -12.40 -29.57
CA VAL A 228 -2.55 -13.26 -30.59
C VAL A 228 -1.56 -13.33 -31.76
N GLY A 229 -0.99 -14.51 -31.99
CA GLY A 229 0.10 -14.71 -32.90
C GLY A 229 0.10 -16.06 -33.63
N THR A 230 1.20 -16.33 -34.32
CA THR A 230 1.38 -17.59 -35.07
C THR A 230 1.55 -18.79 -34.15
N SER A 231 2.01 -18.60 -32.91
CA SER A 231 2.12 -19.62 -31.87
C SER A 231 0.76 -20.18 -31.47
N ASP A 232 -0.25 -19.31 -31.40
CA ASP A 232 -1.63 -19.68 -31.06
C ASP A 232 -2.27 -20.52 -32.16
N SER A 233 -2.14 -20.07 -33.41
CA SER A 233 -2.59 -20.84 -34.55
C SER A 233 -1.92 -22.22 -34.59
N ALA A 234 -0.61 -22.30 -34.30
CA ALA A 234 0.11 -23.57 -34.25
C ALA A 234 -0.36 -24.47 -33.11
N SER A 235 -0.64 -23.90 -31.93
CA SER A 235 -1.17 -24.61 -30.78
C SER A 235 -2.57 -25.16 -31.08
N LEU A 236 -3.44 -24.37 -31.70
CA LEU A 236 -4.78 -24.80 -32.09
C LEU A 236 -4.74 -25.93 -33.16
N LEU A 237 -3.83 -25.83 -34.15
CA LEU A 237 -3.65 -26.91 -35.12
C LEU A 237 -3.16 -28.20 -34.49
N GLN A 238 -2.31 -28.15 -33.47
CA GLN A 238 -1.90 -29.33 -32.70
C GLN A 238 -3.05 -29.91 -31.91
N TYR A 239 -3.91 -29.08 -31.32
CA TYR A 239 -5.14 -29.50 -30.64
C TYR A 239 -6.10 -30.18 -31.62
N ALA A 240 -6.41 -29.56 -32.77
CA ALA A 240 -7.27 -30.13 -33.80
C ALA A 240 -6.72 -31.44 -34.36
N ALA A 241 -5.40 -31.65 -34.33
CA ALA A 241 -4.74 -32.91 -34.72
C ALA A 241 -4.64 -33.91 -33.53
N GLU A 242 -5.30 -33.66 -32.41
CA GLU A 242 -5.30 -34.51 -31.19
C GLU A 242 -3.89 -34.73 -30.60
N LYS A 243 -2.94 -33.84 -30.84
CA LYS A 243 -1.56 -33.95 -30.33
C LYS A 243 -1.37 -33.33 -28.95
N ILE A 244 -2.21 -32.36 -28.59
CA ILE A 244 -2.24 -31.69 -27.30
C ILE A 244 -3.67 -31.57 -26.80
N THR A 245 -3.84 -31.29 -25.53
CA THR A 245 -5.11 -30.90 -24.91
C THR A 245 -5.03 -29.40 -24.52
N LEU A 246 -6.14 -28.68 -24.62
CA LEU A 246 -6.33 -27.35 -24.14
C LEU A 246 -7.19 -27.39 -22.89
N ASP A 247 -6.99 -26.44 -21.99
CA ASP A 247 -7.91 -26.20 -20.88
C ASP A 247 -9.17 -25.45 -21.36
N ASP A 248 -10.12 -25.26 -20.44
CA ASP A 248 -11.42 -24.65 -20.78
C ASP A 248 -11.27 -23.21 -21.28
N VAL A 249 -10.32 -22.42 -20.71
CA VAL A 249 -10.10 -21.04 -21.10
C VAL A 249 -9.41 -20.96 -22.47
N SER A 250 -8.39 -21.77 -22.67
CA SER A 250 -7.69 -21.88 -23.98
C SER A 250 -8.63 -22.35 -25.08
N THR A 251 -9.55 -23.28 -24.77
CA THR A 251 -10.57 -23.74 -25.73
C THR A 251 -11.57 -22.62 -26.07
N GLN A 252 -12.03 -21.85 -25.07
CA GLN A 252 -12.90 -20.68 -25.31
C GLN A 252 -12.17 -19.56 -26.10
N SER A 253 -10.87 -19.37 -25.80
CA SER A 253 -10.05 -18.40 -26.52
C SER A 253 -9.84 -18.80 -27.98
N ALA A 254 -9.71 -20.11 -28.25
CA ALA A 254 -9.47 -20.66 -29.57
C ALA A 254 -10.67 -20.53 -30.52
N ASP A 255 -11.92 -20.55 -30.01
CA ASP A 255 -13.14 -20.36 -30.80
C ASP A 255 -13.33 -18.86 -31.12
N VAL A 256 -12.61 -18.37 -32.12
CA VAL A 256 -12.63 -16.93 -32.50
C VAL A 256 -13.79 -16.58 -33.39
N ASN A 257 -14.38 -17.57 -34.10
CA ASN A 257 -15.54 -17.37 -34.95
C ASN A 257 -16.88 -17.47 -34.16
N GLY A 258 -16.85 -18.03 -32.94
CA GLY A 258 -17.99 -18.13 -32.04
C GLY A 258 -19.00 -19.23 -32.42
N ASP A 259 -18.59 -20.25 -33.16
CA ASP A 259 -19.48 -21.36 -33.57
C ASP A 259 -19.56 -22.47 -32.50
N GLY A 260 -18.76 -22.40 -31.44
CA GLY A 260 -18.70 -23.34 -30.33
C GLY A 260 -17.72 -24.49 -30.52
N VAL A 261 -16.91 -24.48 -31.60
CA VAL A 261 -15.92 -25.52 -31.92
C VAL A 261 -14.57 -24.87 -32.20
N ALA A 262 -13.59 -25.18 -31.40
CA ALA A 262 -12.21 -24.75 -31.65
C ALA A 262 -11.56 -25.70 -32.68
N ASP A 263 -11.41 -25.25 -33.95
CA ASP A 263 -10.93 -26.08 -35.06
C ASP A 263 -9.93 -25.38 -36.00
N THR A 264 -9.70 -25.98 -37.17
CA THR A 264 -8.73 -25.46 -38.14
C THR A 264 -9.20 -24.17 -38.84
N LEU A 265 -10.50 -23.85 -38.82
CA LEU A 265 -11.01 -22.59 -39.36
C LEU A 265 -10.61 -21.44 -38.45
N ASP A 266 -10.72 -21.63 -37.14
CA ASP A 266 -10.27 -20.65 -36.16
C ASP A 266 -8.76 -20.44 -36.23
N ALA A 267 -7.99 -21.52 -36.40
CA ALA A 267 -6.55 -21.41 -36.58
C ALA A 267 -6.18 -20.54 -37.79
N ALA A 268 -6.94 -20.63 -38.88
CA ALA A 268 -6.76 -19.78 -40.05
C ALA A 268 -7.11 -18.31 -39.76
N LEU A 269 -8.18 -18.05 -39.02
CA LEU A 269 -8.58 -16.71 -38.61
C LEU A 269 -7.56 -16.05 -37.65
N ILE A 270 -7.06 -16.83 -36.68
CA ILE A 270 -5.98 -16.39 -35.79
C ILE A 270 -4.74 -16.00 -36.61
N LEU A 271 -4.33 -16.84 -37.57
CA LEU A 271 -3.19 -16.55 -38.42
C LEU A 271 -3.40 -15.30 -39.26
N GLN A 272 -4.62 -15.09 -39.79
CA GLN A 272 -4.96 -13.88 -40.52
C GLN A 272 -4.83 -12.64 -39.62
N THR A 273 -5.36 -12.68 -38.41
CA THR A 273 -5.26 -11.59 -37.43
C THR A 273 -3.80 -11.30 -37.07
N ALA A 274 -2.97 -12.35 -36.94
CA ALA A 274 -1.55 -12.19 -36.70
C ALA A 274 -0.78 -11.54 -37.88
N ALA A 275 -1.24 -11.72 -39.11
CA ALA A 275 -0.62 -11.16 -40.28
C ALA A 275 -0.99 -9.69 -40.56
N GLU A 276 -2.06 -9.18 -39.92
CA GLU A 276 -2.53 -7.80 -40.06
C GLU A 276 -1.89 -6.83 -39.01
N LYS A 277 -1.13 -7.37 -38.05
CA LYS A 277 -0.37 -6.62 -37.04
C LYS A 277 1.06 -6.41 -37.46
#